data_03ac899a5b142e2822c7285ca24c144f
#
_entry.id   03ac899a5b142e2822c7285ca24c144f
#
_cell.length_a   1.000
_cell.length_b   1.000
_cell.length_c   1.000
_cell.angle_alpha   90.00
_cell.angle_beta   90.00
_cell.angle_gamma   90.00
#
_symmetry.space_group_name_H-M   'P 1'
#
loop_
_entity.id
_entity.type
_entity.pdbx_description
1 polymer ?
#
loop_
_entity_poly.entity_id
_entity_poly.type
_entity_poly.pdbx_seq_one_letter_code
_entity_poly.pdbx_strand_id
1 'polypeptide(L)' 'MHPVYLHIKKELSPFYAEGEASAMAKWISSDILHLSTMELYTGKDMNFSTKAWKEVEDILARLKQREPLQYIL' A
#
# COMPACT_ATOMS: atom_id res chain seq x y z
N MET A 1 1.09 6.57 11.84
CA MET A 1 0.80 5.63 10.74
C MET A 1 2.07 4.91 10.32
N HIS A 2 1.94 3.68 9.90
CA HIS A 2 3.08 2.88 9.47
C HIS A 2 3.78 3.53 8.27
N PRO A 3 5.12 3.56 8.22
CA PRO A 3 5.85 4.16 7.10
C PRO A 3 5.49 3.57 5.73
N VAL A 4 5.22 2.27 5.65
CA VAL A 4 4.84 1.64 4.38
C VAL A 4 3.50 2.15 3.87
N TYR A 5 2.55 2.38 4.75
CA TYR A 5 1.25 2.97 4.39
C TYR A 5 1.45 4.37 3.81
N LEU A 6 2.27 5.18 4.48
CA LEU A 6 2.55 6.54 4.04
C LEU A 6 3.26 6.55 2.68
N HIS A 7 4.18 5.61 2.47
CA HIS A 7 4.86 5.47 1.19
C HIS A 7 3.89 5.14 0.06
N ILE A 8 3.02 4.15 0.27
CA ILE A 8 2.04 3.74 -0.73
C ILE A 8 1.08 4.88 -1.04
N LYS A 9 0.57 5.54 0.00
CA LYS A 9 -0.35 6.66 -0.15
C LYS A 9 0.30 7.80 -0.94
N LYS A 10 1.55 8.12 -0.64
CA LYS A 10 2.31 9.17 -1.32
C LYS A 10 2.49 8.85 -2.80
N GLU A 11 2.83 7.60 -3.12
CA GLU A 11 3.04 7.16 -4.50
C GLU A 11 1.75 7.21 -5.32
N LEU A 12 0.62 6.97 -4.72
CA LEU A 12 -0.68 6.98 -5.40
C LEU A 12 -1.33 8.35 -5.46
N SER A 13 -0.92 9.28 -4.61
CA SER A 13 -1.53 10.59 -4.50
C SER A 13 -1.56 11.42 -5.80
N PRO A 14 -0.56 11.36 -6.70
CA PRO A 14 -0.66 12.07 -7.98
C PRO A 14 -1.69 11.49 -8.94
N PHE A 15 -2.15 10.25 -8.72
CA PHE A 15 -3.02 9.53 -9.66
C PHE A 15 -4.44 9.35 -9.13
N TYR A 16 -4.65 9.45 -7.84
CA TYR A 16 -5.93 9.19 -7.20
C TYR A 16 -6.23 10.26 -6.15
N ALA A 17 -7.51 10.49 -5.89
CA ALA A 17 -7.94 11.39 -4.83
C ALA A 17 -7.42 10.88 -3.48
N GLU A 18 -7.23 11.79 -2.52
CA GLU A 18 -6.67 11.45 -1.21
C GLU A 18 -7.40 10.32 -0.51
N GLY A 19 -8.73 10.34 -0.52
CA GLY A 19 -9.54 9.29 0.09
C GLY A 19 -9.33 7.93 -0.57
N GLU A 20 -9.23 7.91 -1.90
CA GLU A 20 -8.98 6.69 -2.65
C GLU A 20 -7.57 6.16 -2.41
N ALA A 21 -6.58 7.04 -2.46
CA ALA A 21 -5.19 6.66 -2.20
C ALA A 21 -5.03 6.08 -0.80
N SER A 22 -5.68 6.68 0.19
CA SER A 22 -5.67 6.21 1.56
C SER A 22 -6.31 4.82 1.69
N ALA A 23 -7.46 4.61 1.06
CA ALA A 23 -8.16 3.32 1.09
C ALA A 23 -7.34 2.22 0.42
N MET A 24 -6.75 2.54 -0.72
CA MET A 24 -5.89 1.60 -1.45
C MET A 24 -4.64 1.25 -0.64
N ALA A 25 -4.03 2.23 0.02
CA ALA A 25 -2.85 2.00 0.85
C ALA A 25 -3.17 1.07 2.02
N LYS A 26 -4.34 1.23 2.64
CA LYS A 26 -4.79 0.35 3.72
C LYS A 26 -5.02 -1.07 3.21
N TRP A 27 -5.68 -1.19 2.07
CA TRP A 27 -5.97 -2.49 1.46
C TRP A 27 -4.66 -3.23 1.13
N ILE A 28 -3.73 -2.57 0.46
CA ILE A 28 -2.45 -3.17 0.10
C ILE A 28 -1.67 -3.58 1.35
N SER A 29 -1.62 -2.70 2.36
CA SER A 29 -0.90 -2.97 3.59
C SER A 29 -1.46 -4.18 4.33
N SER A 30 -2.78 -4.34 4.37
CA SER A 30 -3.39 -5.48 5.06
C SER A 30 -3.35 -6.77 4.24
N ASP A 31 -3.55 -6.66 2.92
CA ASP A 31 -3.68 -7.84 2.05
C ASP A 31 -2.33 -8.43 1.65
N ILE A 32 -1.37 -7.58 1.31
CA ILE A 32 -0.05 -8.03 0.84
C ILE A 32 0.94 -8.16 1.99
N LEU A 33 0.97 -7.17 2.88
CA LEU A 33 1.94 -7.14 3.98
C LEU A 33 1.38 -7.71 5.27
N HIS A 34 0.11 -8.09 5.28
CA HIS A 34 -0.57 -8.71 6.42
C HIS A 34 -0.52 -7.88 7.70
N LEU A 35 -0.52 -6.56 7.56
CA LEU A 35 -0.55 -5.66 8.70
C LEU A 35 -1.95 -5.61 9.30
N SER A 36 -2.05 -5.76 10.62
CA SER A 36 -3.31 -5.54 11.31
C SER A 36 -3.60 -4.04 11.37
N THR A 37 -4.86 -3.69 11.66
CA THR A 37 -5.25 -2.29 11.84
C THR A 37 -4.41 -1.62 12.92
N MET A 38 -4.15 -2.33 14.02
CA MET A 38 -3.34 -1.81 15.11
C MET A 38 -1.89 -1.56 14.67
N GLU A 39 -1.28 -2.49 13.96
CA GLU A 39 0.08 -2.33 13.45
C GLU A 39 0.18 -1.16 12.48
N LEU A 40 -0.84 -0.99 11.66
CA LEU A 40 -0.91 0.11 10.70
C LEU A 40 -0.94 1.47 11.40
N TYR A 41 -1.73 1.60 12.46
CA TYR A 41 -1.89 2.86 13.18
C TYR A 41 -0.75 3.14 14.16
N THR A 42 -0.17 2.14 14.78
CA THR A 42 0.94 2.33 15.73
C THR A 42 2.24 2.69 15.05
N GLY A 43 2.37 2.36 13.77
CA GLY A 43 3.59 2.65 13.03
C GLY A 43 4.80 1.87 13.51
N LYS A 44 4.58 0.72 14.11
CA LYS A 44 5.65 -0.12 14.62
C LYS A 44 6.55 -0.58 13.48
N ASP A 45 7.87 -0.39 13.65
CA ASP A 45 8.83 -0.80 12.65
C ASP A 45 8.79 -2.31 12.43
N MET A 46 8.58 -2.68 11.18
CA MET A 46 8.63 -4.08 10.75
C MET A 46 9.51 -4.15 9.53
N ASN A 47 10.41 -5.11 9.53
CA ASN A 47 11.24 -5.36 8.36
C ASN A 47 10.51 -6.32 7.43
N PHE A 48 10.23 -5.85 6.23
CA PHE A 48 9.62 -6.67 5.20
C PHE A 48 10.70 -7.31 4.33
N SER A 49 10.40 -8.51 3.82
CA SER A 49 11.31 -9.19 2.90
C SER A 49 11.44 -8.41 1.59
N THR A 50 12.52 -8.64 0.86
CA THR A 50 12.70 -8.08 -0.48
C THR A 50 11.54 -8.48 -1.40
N LYS A 51 11.06 -9.71 -1.25
CA LYS A 51 9.93 -10.20 -2.02
C LYS A 51 8.66 -9.40 -1.75
N ALA A 52 8.38 -9.09 -0.49
CA ALA A 52 7.22 -8.29 -0.11
C ALA A 52 7.30 -6.88 -0.70
N TRP A 53 8.44 -6.24 -0.60
CA TRP A 53 8.66 -4.93 -1.20
C TRP A 53 8.47 -4.95 -2.70
N LYS A 54 8.97 -5.99 -3.37
CA LYS A 54 8.82 -6.13 -4.82
C LYS A 54 7.36 -6.26 -5.21
N GLU A 55 6.59 -7.03 -4.46
CA GLU A 55 5.14 -7.16 -4.70
C GLU A 55 4.43 -5.81 -4.57
N VAL A 56 4.77 -5.03 -3.55
CA VAL A 56 4.20 -3.69 -3.36
C VAL A 56 4.55 -2.78 -4.54
N GLU A 57 5.81 -2.77 -4.96
CA GLU A 57 6.24 -1.93 -6.08
C GLU A 57 5.58 -2.35 -7.40
N ASP A 58 5.42 -3.65 -7.64
CA ASP A 58 4.72 -4.15 -8.82
C ASP A 58 3.25 -3.70 -8.83
N ILE A 59 2.57 -3.79 -7.68
CA ILE A 59 1.19 -3.34 -7.55
C ILE A 59 1.08 -1.84 -7.78
N LEU A 60 2.00 -1.06 -7.20
CA LEU A 60 2.02 0.38 -7.40
C LEU A 60 2.21 0.74 -8.88
N ALA A 61 3.11 0.06 -9.57
CA ALA A 61 3.34 0.29 -10.99
C ALA A 61 2.06 0.05 -11.81
N ARG A 62 1.33 -1.01 -11.50
CA ARG A 62 0.08 -1.33 -12.19
C ARG A 62 -1.03 -0.33 -11.87
N LEU A 63 -1.13 0.11 -10.62
CA LEU A 63 -2.10 1.13 -10.23
C LEU A 63 -1.82 2.46 -10.89
N LYS A 64 -0.56 2.82 -11.08
CA LYS A 64 -0.17 4.03 -11.80
C LYS A 64 -0.58 3.99 -13.27
N GLN A 65 -0.78 2.79 -13.82
CA GLN A 65 -1.34 2.60 -15.15
C GLN A 65 -2.86 2.54 -15.15
N ARG A 66 -3.48 2.84 -14.00
CA ARG A 66 -4.94 2.88 -13.81
C ARG A 66 -5.61 1.51 -13.91
N GLU A 67 -4.90 0.43 -13.65
CA GLU A 67 -5.50 -0.88 -13.53
C GLU A 67 -6.33 -0.95 -12.24
N PRO A 68 -7.54 -1.53 -12.26
CA PRO A 68 -8.35 -1.65 -11.05
C PRO A 68 -7.67 -2.54 -10.01
N LEU A 69 -7.61 -2.07 -8.76
CA LEU A 69 -6.95 -2.80 -7.67
C LEU A 69 -7.55 -4.20 -7.47
N GLN A 70 -8.85 -4.32 -7.61
CA GLN A 70 -9.56 -5.58 -7.44
C GLN A 70 -9.13 -6.67 -8.44
N TYR A 71 -8.56 -6.30 -9.57
CA TYR A 71 -8.02 -7.24 -10.55
C TYR A 71 -6.54 -7.56 -10.30
N ILE A 72 -5.87 -6.75 -9.50
CA ILE A 72 -4.46 -6.96 -9.17
C ILE A 72 -4.33 -7.88 -7.97
N LEU A 73 -5.19 -7.72 -7.00
CA LEU A 73 -5.24 -8.54 -5.78
C LEU A 73 -6.18 -9.75 -5.98
#